data_6ff010f53cd68386ef079febe220b0ea
#
_entry.id   6ff010f53cd68386ef079febe220b0ea
#
_cell.length_a   1.000
_cell.length_b   1.000
_cell.length_c   1.000
_cell.angle_alpha   90.00
_cell.angle_beta   90.00
_cell.angle_gamma   90.00
#
_symmetry.space_group_name_H-M   'P 1'
#
loop_
_entity.id
_entity.type
_entity.pdbx_description
1 polymer ?
#
loop_
_entity_poly.entity_id
_entity_poly.type
_entity_poly.pdbx_seq_one_letter_code
_entity_poly.pdbx_strand_id
1 'polypeptide(L)'
;DFEEFLWAKGYQEQVISDMLEHMLSGTPFSASEQNTFSNLFLEYCILGGMPAIVSNYIAKGTFEGSLQLQRQLLTDYENDIIKYAEGLDKAKILSVYRSIPAQLAKENKKFQYSRIVKGARSKDYMGCVEWLKDAGLITLCDCLQFPELPLRGNVCENKYKVYISDTGLLVASLDDEAQVDLRANKNLGVYKGALYENFAAEAFIKQGYGLYYYSKEN
;
A
#
# COMPACT_ATOMS: atom_id res chain seq x y z
N ASP A 1 -9.21 7.56 4.48
CA ASP A 1 -9.59 6.25 3.90
C ASP A 1 -10.49 6.41 2.67
N PHE A 2 -11.01 5.30 2.11
CA PHE A 2 -11.85 5.36 0.89
C PHE A 2 -13.19 6.05 1.12
N GLU A 3 -13.77 5.87 2.29
CA GLU A 3 -15.01 6.51 2.68
C GLU A 3 -14.85 8.04 2.79
N GLU A 4 -13.78 8.49 3.45
CA GLU A 4 -13.41 9.93 3.51
C GLU A 4 -13.17 10.51 2.11
N PHE A 5 -12.57 9.73 1.21
CA PHE A 5 -12.39 10.13 -0.19
C PHE A 5 -13.73 10.30 -0.92
N LEU A 6 -14.70 9.41 -0.70
CA LEU A 6 -16.04 9.54 -1.26
C LEU A 6 -16.74 10.81 -0.73
N TRP A 7 -16.62 11.10 0.56
CA TRP A 7 -17.13 12.36 1.13
C TRP A 7 -16.47 13.58 0.51
N ALA A 8 -15.16 13.56 0.34
CA ALA A 8 -14.42 14.63 -0.32
C ALA A 8 -14.87 14.85 -1.78
N LYS A 9 -15.30 13.79 -2.48
CA LYS A 9 -15.91 13.86 -3.82
C LYS A 9 -17.39 14.32 -3.80
N GLY A 10 -17.97 14.55 -2.63
CA GLY A 10 -19.35 15.02 -2.48
C GLY A 10 -20.41 13.91 -2.42
N TYR A 11 -20.00 12.66 -2.28
CA TYR A 11 -20.95 11.56 -2.05
C TYR A 11 -21.55 11.68 -0.66
N GLN A 12 -22.87 11.50 -0.57
CA GLN A 12 -23.59 11.57 0.68
C GLN A 12 -23.51 10.25 1.46
N GLU A 13 -23.70 10.31 2.76
CA GLU A 13 -23.72 9.16 3.67
C GLU A 13 -24.65 8.03 3.20
N GLN A 14 -25.79 8.39 2.59
CA GLN A 14 -26.74 7.41 2.07
C GLN A 14 -26.12 6.49 1.02
N VAL A 15 -25.28 7.03 0.12
CA VAL A 15 -24.60 6.23 -0.93
C VAL A 15 -23.65 5.21 -0.30
N ILE A 16 -22.96 5.61 0.76
CA ILE A 16 -22.02 4.73 1.49
C ILE A 16 -22.80 3.63 2.21
N SER A 17 -23.90 4.01 2.87
CA SER A 17 -24.80 3.06 3.53
C SER A 17 -25.38 2.05 2.55
N ASP A 18 -25.79 2.48 1.36
CA ASP A 18 -26.32 1.61 0.31
C ASP A 18 -25.22 0.63 -0.19
N MET A 19 -23.96 1.08 -0.33
CA MET A 19 -22.83 0.20 -0.67
C MET A 19 -22.62 -0.87 0.41
N LEU A 20 -22.67 -0.50 1.67
CA LEU A 20 -22.55 -1.43 2.80
C LEU A 20 -23.71 -2.44 2.85
N GLU A 21 -24.93 -2.01 2.55
CA GLU A 21 -26.10 -2.89 2.49
C GLU A 21 -25.94 -3.96 1.40
N HIS A 22 -25.45 -3.60 0.20
CA HIS A 22 -25.11 -4.55 -0.84
C HIS A 22 -24.11 -5.62 -0.38
N MET A 23 -23.07 -5.18 0.35
CA MET A 23 -22.07 -6.07 0.90
C MET A 23 -22.65 -7.01 1.96
N LEU A 24 -23.45 -6.49 2.90
CA LEU A 24 -24.03 -7.27 4.00
C LEU A 24 -25.12 -8.24 3.52
N SER A 25 -25.94 -7.84 2.57
CA SER A 25 -27.01 -8.68 2.00
C SER A 25 -26.48 -9.70 0.97
N GLY A 26 -25.25 -9.52 0.47
CA GLY A 26 -24.72 -10.30 -0.64
C GLY A 26 -25.41 -10.01 -1.98
N THR A 27 -26.16 -8.92 -2.07
CA THR A 27 -26.80 -8.50 -3.31
C THR A 27 -25.77 -7.88 -4.25
N PRO A 28 -25.61 -8.36 -5.49
CA PRO A 28 -24.62 -7.77 -6.40
C PRO A 28 -25.05 -6.36 -6.82
N PHE A 29 -24.06 -5.50 -7.07
CA PHE A 29 -24.29 -4.21 -7.71
C PHE A 29 -24.83 -4.38 -9.11
N SER A 30 -25.65 -3.43 -9.58
CA SER A 30 -25.95 -3.29 -10.99
C SER A 30 -24.67 -3.02 -11.80
N ALA A 31 -24.68 -3.28 -13.11
CA ALA A 31 -23.53 -3.04 -13.97
C ALA A 31 -23.06 -1.56 -13.93
N SER A 32 -23.99 -0.62 -13.80
CA SER A 32 -23.68 0.82 -13.69
C SER A 32 -23.00 1.16 -12.37
N GLU A 33 -23.52 0.68 -11.26
CA GLU A 33 -22.94 0.87 -9.92
C GLU A 33 -21.54 0.23 -9.83
N GLN A 34 -21.42 -1.02 -10.29
CA GLN A 34 -20.15 -1.74 -10.34
C GLN A 34 -19.09 -0.95 -11.10
N ASN A 35 -19.43 -0.39 -12.26
CA ASN A 35 -18.50 0.41 -13.05
C ASN A 35 -18.12 1.72 -12.32
N THR A 36 -19.11 2.41 -11.75
CA THR A 36 -18.90 3.66 -11.02
C THR A 36 -17.99 3.44 -9.83
N PHE A 37 -18.32 2.48 -8.96
CA PHE A 37 -17.54 2.23 -7.75
C PHE A 37 -16.15 1.66 -8.04
N SER A 38 -16.00 0.83 -9.08
CA SER A 38 -14.69 0.35 -9.51
C SER A 38 -13.78 1.48 -9.99
N ASN A 39 -14.33 2.46 -10.70
CA ASN A 39 -13.56 3.63 -11.14
C ASN A 39 -13.17 4.53 -9.95
N LEU A 40 -14.10 4.80 -9.04
CA LEU A 40 -13.82 5.58 -7.82
C LEU A 40 -12.76 4.89 -6.95
N PHE A 41 -12.86 3.58 -6.81
CA PHE A 41 -11.89 2.79 -6.08
C PHE A 41 -10.49 2.85 -6.73
N LEU A 42 -10.42 2.73 -8.04
CA LEU A 42 -9.16 2.88 -8.78
C LEU A 42 -8.59 4.29 -8.66
N GLU A 43 -9.41 5.34 -8.74
CA GLU A 43 -8.99 6.72 -8.50
C GLU A 43 -8.36 6.87 -7.10
N TYR A 44 -9.04 6.37 -6.06
CA TYR A 44 -8.52 6.39 -4.70
C TYR A 44 -7.20 5.62 -4.59
N CYS A 45 -7.12 4.43 -5.14
CA CYS A 45 -5.89 3.64 -5.11
C CYS A 45 -4.70 4.36 -5.78
N ILE A 46 -4.96 5.15 -6.84
CA ILE A 46 -3.93 5.95 -7.52
C ILE A 46 -3.52 7.17 -6.69
N LEU A 47 -4.49 7.85 -6.08
CA LEU A 47 -4.25 9.08 -5.31
C LEU A 47 -3.72 8.79 -3.91
N GLY A 48 -4.18 7.71 -3.29
CA GLY A 48 -3.99 7.44 -1.87
C GLY A 48 -4.90 8.28 -0.98
N GLY A 49 -4.62 8.23 0.33
CA GLY A 49 -5.39 8.93 1.36
C GLY A 49 -4.72 10.19 1.91
N MET A 50 -3.61 10.66 1.32
CA MET A 50 -2.92 11.85 1.81
C MET A 50 -3.74 13.11 1.55
N PRO A 51 -4.12 13.91 2.60
CA PRO A 51 -5.07 15.01 2.46
C PRO A 51 -4.69 16.07 1.42
N ALA A 52 -3.42 16.45 1.34
CA ALA A 52 -2.95 17.44 0.38
C ALA A 52 -3.13 16.97 -1.08
N ILE A 53 -2.93 15.67 -1.33
CA ILE A 53 -3.07 15.05 -2.65
C ILE A 53 -4.55 14.99 -3.05
N VAL A 54 -5.40 14.50 -2.13
CA VAL A 54 -6.85 14.43 -2.35
C VAL A 54 -7.44 15.83 -2.57
N SER A 55 -7.07 16.81 -1.75
CA SER A 55 -7.54 18.21 -1.90
C SER A 55 -7.14 18.81 -3.25
N ASN A 56 -5.91 18.59 -3.72
CA ASN A 56 -5.47 19.04 -5.04
C ASN A 56 -6.29 18.40 -6.17
N TYR A 57 -6.55 17.09 -6.06
CA TYR A 57 -7.36 16.37 -7.03
C TYR A 57 -8.81 16.87 -7.09
N ILE A 58 -9.44 17.06 -5.93
CA ILE A 58 -10.81 17.58 -5.84
C ILE A 58 -10.91 18.99 -6.42
N ALA A 59 -9.95 19.86 -6.08
CA ALA A 59 -9.93 21.25 -6.56
C ALA A 59 -9.75 21.36 -8.08
N LYS A 60 -8.96 20.47 -8.69
CA LYS A 60 -8.65 20.51 -10.13
C LYS A 60 -9.56 19.61 -10.98
N GLY A 61 -10.21 18.61 -10.41
CA GLY A 61 -10.97 17.58 -11.12
C GLY A 61 -10.11 16.67 -12.02
N THR A 62 -8.78 16.73 -11.88
CA THR A 62 -7.82 15.95 -12.67
C THR A 62 -6.64 15.51 -11.81
N PHE A 63 -5.88 14.50 -12.29
CA PHE A 63 -4.65 14.06 -11.62
C PHE A 63 -3.48 15.05 -11.71
N GLU A 64 -3.67 16.18 -12.42
CA GLU A 64 -2.63 17.19 -12.60
C GLU A 64 -2.16 17.78 -11.27
N GLY A 65 -0.86 17.74 -11.05
CA GLY A 65 -0.21 18.19 -9.81
C GLY A 65 -0.27 17.17 -8.67
N SER A 66 -1.25 16.25 -8.63
CA SER A 66 -1.33 15.24 -7.56
C SER A 66 -0.13 14.30 -7.59
N LEU A 67 0.28 13.83 -8.76
CA LEU A 67 1.47 12.98 -8.89
C LEU A 67 2.77 13.70 -8.53
N GLN A 68 2.86 14.99 -8.81
CA GLN A 68 4.02 15.79 -8.41
C GLN A 68 4.09 15.90 -6.88
N LEU A 69 2.95 16.12 -6.21
CA LEU A 69 2.86 16.13 -4.75
C LEU A 69 3.23 14.78 -4.14
N GLN A 70 2.77 13.67 -4.73
CA GLN A 70 3.14 12.33 -4.28
C GLN A 70 4.65 12.08 -4.40
N ARG A 71 5.27 12.46 -5.51
CA ARG A 71 6.72 12.35 -5.71
C ARG A 71 7.50 13.23 -4.75
N GLN A 72 6.99 14.43 -4.46
CA GLN A 72 7.60 15.30 -3.46
C GLN A 72 7.56 14.65 -2.08
N LEU A 73 6.43 14.06 -1.68
CA LEU A 73 6.32 13.34 -0.41
C LEU A 73 7.27 12.14 -0.32
N LEU A 74 7.45 11.37 -1.41
CA LEU A 74 8.45 10.30 -1.42
C LEU A 74 9.86 10.84 -1.18
N THR A 75 10.20 11.97 -1.83
CA THR A 75 11.49 12.64 -1.65
C THR A 75 11.65 13.14 -0.22
N ASP A 76 10.60 13.72 0.36
CA ASP A 76 10.60 14.22 1.73
C ASP A 76 10.79 13.07 2.73
N TYR A 77 10.14 11.93 2.54
CA TYR A 77 10.34 10.73 3.37
C TYR A 77 11.77 10.18 3.26
N GLU A 78 12.35 10.17 2.06
CA GLU A 78 13.75 9.77 1.89
C GLU A 78 14.72 10.74 2.62
N ASN A 79 14.44 12.04 2.58
CA ASN A 79 15.19 13.04 3.33
C ASN A 79 15.02 12.87 4.84
N ASP A 80 13.82 12.53 5.30
CA ASP A 80 13.55 12.24 6.71
C ASP A 80 14.28 10.97 7.17
N ILE A 81 14.37 9.93 6.37
CA ILE A 81 15.20 8.75 6.65
C ILE A 81 16.66 9.18 6.85
N ILE A 82 17.19 10.03 5.95
CA ILE A 82 18.58 10.52 6.06
C ILE A 82 18.77 11.36 7.32
N LYS A 83 17.79 12.13 7.74
CA LYS A 83 17.86 13.02 8.89
C LYS A 83 17.72 12.29 10.22
N TYR A 84 16.74 11.39 10.34
CA TYR A 84 16.28 10.86 11.62
C TYR A 84 16.73 9.42 11.94
N ALA A 85 17.25 8.66 10.97
CA ALA A 85 17.75 7.32 11.23
C ALA A 85 19.12 7.34 11.91
N GLU A 86 19.15 7.78 13.16
CA GLU A 86 20.38 7.82 13.97
C GLU A 86 20.80 6.41 14.41
N GLY A 87 22.10 6.16 14.42
CA GLY A 87 22.67 4.88 14.86
C GLY A 87 22.52 3.71 13.89
N LEU A 88 21.84 3.91 12.75
CA LEU A 88 21.65 2.91 11.71
C LEU A 88 22.30 3.34 10.39
N ASP A 89 22.54 2.37 9.52
CA ASP A 89 23.02 2.62 8.16
C ASP A 89 21.88 3.16 7.27
N LYS A 90 21.85 4.47 7.11
CA LYS A 90 20.83 5.21 6.34
C LYS A 90 20.75 4.74 4.89
N ALA A 91 21.88 4.39 4.28
CA ALA A 91 21.91 3.87 2.91
C ALA A 91 21.21 2.51 2.81
N LYS A 92 21.33 1.66 3.83
CA LYS A 92 20.61 0.39 3.88
C LYS A 92 19.10 0.61 4.06
N ILE A 93 18.69 1.55 4.93
CA ILE A 93 17.26 1.87 5.13
C ILE A 93 16.64 2.35 3.82
N LEU A 94 17.29 3.29 3.12
CA LEU A 94 16.85 3.76 1.81
C LEU A 94 16.78 2.63 0.78
N SER A 95 17.78 1.74 0.77
CA SER A 95 17.79 0.59 -0.14
C SER A 95 16.64 -0.37 0.13
N VAL A 96 16.29 -0.62 1.40
CA VAL A 96 15.10 -1.39 1.78
C VAL A 96 13.84 -0.69 1.25
N TYR A 97 13.63 0.58 1.60
CA TYR A 97 12.44 1.35 1.24
C TYR A 97 12.21 1.37 -0.28
N ARG A 98 13.23 1.72 -1.05
CA ARG A 98 13.19 1.77 -2.52
C ARG A 98 12.98 0.41 -3.18
N SER A 99 13.30 -0.69 -2.51
CA SER A 99 13.12 -2.04 -3.06
C SER A 99 11.67 -2.55 -2.99
N ILE A 100 10.84 -1.97 -2.11
CA ILE A 100 9.50 -2.48 -1.79
C ILE A 100 8.57 -2.51 -3.01
N PRO A 101 8.43 -1.45 -3.82
CA PRO A 101 7.53 -1.46 -4.98
C PRO A 101 7.84 -2.59 -5.96
N ALA A 102 9.12 -2.78 -6.28
CA ALA A 102 9.56 -3.85 -7.17
C ALA A 102 9.33 -5.26 -6.59
N GLN A 103 9.33 -5.40 -5.27
CA GLN A 103 9.05 -6.68 -4.61
C GLN A 103 7.54 -6.97 -4.56
N LEU A 104 6.71 -5.95 -4.32
CA LEU A 104 5.25 -6.05 -4.37
C LEU A 104 4.73 -6.38 -5.78
N ALA A 105 5.42 -5.92 -6.83
CA ALA A 105 5.10 -6.21 -8.22
C ALA A 105 5.45 -7.64 -8.66
N LYS A 106 5.85 -8.53 -7.75
CA LYS A 106 6.12 -9.94 -8.05
C LYS A 106 4.93 -10.82 -7.69
N GLU A 107 4.82 -11.96 -8.36
CA GLU A 107 3.81 -12.96 -8.07
C GLU A 107 3.91 -13.46 -6.61
N ASN A 108 5.14 -13.76 -6.16
CA ASN A 108 5.43 -14.03 -4.76
C ASN A 108 5.86 -12.74 -4.05
N LYS A 109 4.97 -12.15 -3.28
CA LYS A 109 5.15 -10.87 -2.58
C LYS A 109 5.86 -11.01 -1.22
N LYS A 110 6.44 -12.18 -0.90
CA LYS A 110 7.29 -12.35 0.30
C LYS A 110 8.53 -11.46 0.16
N PHE A 111 8.84 -10.69 1.19
CA PHE A 111 9.99 -9.80 1.20
C PHE A 111 11.30 -10.60 1.17
N GLN A 112 12.19 -10.27 0.27
CA GLN A 112 13.45 -10.97 0.05
C GLN A 112 14.64 -10.00 0.15
N TYR A 113 15.45 -10.15 1.16
CA TYR A 113 16.64 -9.32 1.37
C TYR A 113 17.64 -9.41 0.21
N SER A 114 17.79 -10.59 -0.39
CA SER A 114 18.65 -10.81 -1.57
C SER A 114 18.28 -9.98 -2.80
N ARG A 115 17.08 -9.39 -2.82
CA ARG A 115 16.63 -8.48 -3.89
C ARG A 115 17.01 -7.03 -3.63
N ILE A 116 17.43 -6.68 -2.43
CA ILE A 116 17.98 -5.35 -2.12
C ILE A 116 19.38 -5.27 -2.71
N VAL A 117 20.24 -6.21 -2.32
CA VAL A 117 21.62 -6.36 -2.81
C VAL A 117 21.95 -7.85 -2.83
N LYS A 118 22.70 -8.30 -3.85
CA LYS A 118 23.15 -9.69 -3.95
C LYS A 118 23.91 -10.09 -2.68
N GLY A 119 23.47 -11.14 -2.02
CA GLY A 119 24.09 -11.64 -0.79
C GLY A 119 23.64 -10.97 0.49
N ALA A 120 22.67 -10.03 0.47
CA ALA A 120 22.07 -9.45 1.66
C ALA A 120 21.43 -10.53 2.54
N ARG A 121 21.66 -10.44 3.86
CA ARG A 121 21.11 -11.35 4.88
C ARG A 121 20.13 -10.61 5.77
N SER A 122 19.13 -11.29 6.28
CA SER A 122 18.12 -10.69 7.19
C SER A 122 18.76 -9.97 8.37
N LYS A 123 19.75 -10.58 9.02
CA LYS A 123 20.43 -10.00 10.17
C LYS A 123 21.10 -8.63 9.93
N ASP A 124 21.44 -8.32 8.67
CA ASP A 124 22.15 -7.09 8.30
C ASP A 124 21.17 -5.94 7.99
N TYR A 125 19.86 -6.24 7.85
CA TYR A 125 18.81 -5.32 7.42
C TYR A 125 17.56 -5.31 8.32
N MET A 126 17.45 -6.22 9.29
CA MET A 126 16.26 -6.34 10.15
C MET A 126 15.96 -5.03 10.89
N GLY A 127 16.97 -4.41 11.50
CA GLY A 127 16.80 -3.11 12.16
C GLY A 127 16.40 -1.98 11.21
N CYS A 128 16.74 -2.09 9.91
CA CYS A 128 16.29 -1.13 8.90
C CYS A 128 14.78 -1.27 8.61
N VAL A 129 14.28 -2.51 8.55
CA VAL A 129 12.86 -2.80 8.34
C VAL A 129 12.04 -2.39 9.56
N GLU A 130 12.53 -2.69 10.76
CA GLU A 130 11.89 -2.28 12.02
C GLU A 130 11.82 -0.75 12.12
N TRP A 131 12.91 -0.06 11.82
CA TRP A 131 12.92 1.41 11.83
C TRP A 131 11.86 2.01 10.87
N LEU A 132 11.78 1.50 9.64
CA LEU A 132 10.78 1.94 8.66
C LEU A 132 9.34 1.70 9.13
N LYS A 133 9.10 0.56 9.79
CA LYS A 133 7.81 0.23 10.40
C LYS A 133 7.47 1.18 11.54
N ASP A 134 8.41 1.43 12.46
CA ASP A 134 8.22 2.30 13.61
C ASP A 134 8.04 3.77 13.19
N ALA A 135 8.70 4.18 12.11
CA ALA A 135 8.49 5.48 11.46
C ALA A 135 7.13 5.59 10.72
N GLY A 136 6.35 4.51 10.65
CA GLY A 136 5.06 4.50 9.97
C GLY A 136 5.14 4.56 8.44
N LEU A 137 6.31 4.32 7.85
CA LEU A 137 6.49 4.36 6.39
C LEU A 137 6.09 3.06 5.70
N ILE A 138 6.10 1.97 6.44
CA ILE A 138 5.74 0.64 5.96
C ILE A 138 4.88 -0.11 6.96
N THR A 139 4.19 -1.12 6.47
CA THR A 139 3.43 -2.09 7.25
C THR A 139 3.94 -3.50 6.97
N LEU A 140 4.03 -4.33 8.00
CA LEU A 140 4.42 -5.73 7.88
C LEU A 140 3.21 -6.64 8.01
N CYS A 141 3.18 -7.67 7.17
CA CYS A 141 2.25 -8.79 7.26
C CYS A 141 3.06 -10.06 7.54
N ASP A 142 2.98 -10.55 8.78
CA ASP A 142 3.83 -11.63 9.26
C ASP A 142 3.34 -13.01 8.77
N CYS A 143 4.29 -13.88 8.44
CA CYS A 143 4.00 -15.27 8.09
C CYS A 143 3.72 -16.09 9.34
N LEU A 144 2.67 -16.88 9.34
CA LEU A 144 2.38 -17.84 10.40
C LEU A 144 2.90 -19.23 10.05
N GLN A 145 3.44 -19.93 11.04
CA GLN A 145 3.71 -21.38 10.97
C GLN A 145 2.40 -22.16 10.98
N PHE A 146 1.48 -21.75 11.85
CA PHE A 146 0.14 -22.30 12.00
C PHE A 146 -0.87 -21.16 12.20
N PRO A 147 -2.04 -21.21 11.54
CA PRO A 147 -3.08 -20.19 11.69
C PRO A 147 -3.96 -20.45 12.95
N GLU A 148 -3.32 -20.59 14.09
CA GLU A 148 -3.95 -20.89 15.39
C GLU A 148 -3.65 -19.79 16.41
N LEU A 149 -4.55 -19.61 17.38
CA LEU A 149 -4.36 -18.65 18.46
C LEU A 149 -3.40 -19.20 19.54
N PRO A 150 -2.54 -18.35 20.11
CA PRO A 150 -2.35 -16.92 19.82
C PRO A 150 -1.49 -16.69 18.55
N LEU A 151 -1.98 -15.93 17.60
CA LEU A 151 -1.31 -15.74 16.30
C LEU A 151 0.14 -15.25 16.44
N ARG A 152 0.39 -14.32 17.36
CA ARG A 152 1.75 -13.78 17.62
C ARG A 152 2.76 -14.85 18.04
N GLY A 153 2.31 -15.90 18.69
CA GLY A 153 3.15 -17.02 19.12
C GLY A 153 3.58 -17.94 17.97
N ASN A 154 2.90 -17.84 16.83
CA ASN A 154 3.10 -18.71 15.67
C ASN A 154 3.76 -17.98 14.49
N VAL A 155 4.34 -16.79 14.70
CA VAL A 155 5.02 -16.02 13.67
C VAL A 155 6.34 -16.68 13.27
N CYS A 156 6.55 -16.81 11.96
CA CYS A 156 7.85 -17.23 11.40
C CYS A 156 8.83 -16.09 11.45
N GLU A 157 9.97 -16.28 12.09
CA GLU A 157 11.04 -15.28 12.09
C GLU A 157 11.48 -14.93 10.65
N ASN A 158 11.65 -13.64 10.39
CA ASN A 158 12.16 -13.11 9.12
C ASN A 158 11.35 -13.48 7.86
N LYS A 159 10.11 -13.93 8.00
CA LYS A 159 9.19 -14.20 6.88
C LYS A 159 7.99 -13.27 6.98
N TYR A 160 7.91 -12.30 6.10
CA TYR A 160 6.80 -11.33 6.04
C TYR A 160 6.65 -10.76 4.64
N LYS A 161 5.52 -10.10 4.41
CA LYS A 161 5.32 -9.18 3.29
C LYS A 161 5.45 -7.76 3.81
N VAL A 162 5.85 -6.84 2.94
CA VAL A 162 6.01 -5.42 3.27
C VAL A 162 5.13 -4.60 2.36
N TYR A 163 4.34 -3.71 2.94
CA TYR A 163 3.47 -2.77 2.23
C TYR A 163 3.87 -1.34 2.53
N ILE A 164 3.68 -0.43 1.59
CA ILE A 164 3.84 1.01 1.80
C ILE A 164 2.59 1.53 2.50
N SER A 165 2.75 2.50 3.39
CA SER A 165 1.67 3.01 4.25
C SER A 165 0.55 3.73 3.51
N ASP A 166 0.74 4.07 2.23
CA ASP A 166 -0.26 4.72 1.38
C ASP A 166 -0.15 4.23 -0.07
N THR A 167 -1.28 3.85 -0.67
CA THR A 167 -1.33 3.32 -2.04
C THR A 167 -0.88 4.34 -3.08
N GLY A 168 -1.18 5.62 -2.89
CA GLY A 168 -0.75 6.69 -3.78
C GLY A 168 0.76 6.84 -3.82
N LEU A 169 1.45 6.63 -2.70
CA LEU A 169 2.90 6.62 -2.65
C LEU A 169 3.49 5.40 -3.36
N LEU A 170 2.83 4.24 -3.27
CA LEU A 170 3.21 3.07 -4.07
C LEU A 170 3.10 3.38 -5.58
N VAL A 171 2.02 4.00 -6.02
CA VAL A 171 1.85 4.41 -7.43
C VAL A 171 2.91 5.42 -7.85
N ALA A 172 3.21 6.42 -7.02
CA ALA A 172 4.22 7.44 -7.31
C ALA A 172 5.65 6.86 -7.45
N SER A 173 5.90 5.69 -6.85
CA SER A 173 7.18 4.99 -6.96
C SER A 173 7.34 4.15 -8.24
N LEU A 174 6.27 4.04 -9.06
CA LEU A 174 6.31 3.33 -10.33
C LEU A 174 6.84 4.23 -11.45
N ASP A 175 7.28 3.61 -12.55
CA ASP A 175 7.67 4.31 -13.76
C ASP A 175 6.51 5.12 -14.36
N ASP A 176 6.82 6.18 -15.09
CA ASP A 176 5.83 7.10 -15.65
C ASP A 176 4.84 6.39 -16.59
N GLU A 177 5.32 5.46 -17.38
CA GLU A 177 4.50 4.65 -18.29
C GLU A 177 3.50 3.78 -17.52
N ALA A 178 3.93 3.14 -16.43
CA ALA A 178 3.07 2.33 -15.58
C ALA A 178 1.98 3.18 -14.91
N GLN A 179 2.31 4.40 -14.48
CA GLN A 179 1.35 5.34 -13.91
C GLN A 179 0.31 5.80 -14.95
N VAL A 180 0.74 6.08 -16.20
CA VAL A 180 -0.17 6.44 -17.30
C VAL A 180 -1.13 5.30 -17.59
N ASP A 181 -0.63 4.07 -17.65
CA ASP A 181 -1.42 2.89 -17.95
C ASP A 181 -2.41 2.54 -16.81
N LEU A 182 -2.02 2.74 -15.54
CA LEU A 182 -2.94 2.60 -14.40
C LEU A 182 -4.11 3.60 -14.50
N ARG A 183 -3.82 4.88 -14.77
CA ARG A 183 -4.85 5.92 -14.94
C ARG A 183 -5.78 5.66 -16.12
N ALA A 184 -5.25 5.11 -17.19
CA ALA A 184 -6.04 4.69 -18.34
C ALA A 184 -6.83 3.37 -18.12
N ASN A 185 -6.77 2.83 -16.88
CA ASN A 185 -7.39 1.55 -16.50
C ASN A 185 -6.99 0.38 -17.41
N LYS A 186 -5.79 0.43 -17.97
CA LYS A 186 -5.26 -0.68 -18.77
C LYS A 186 -4.93 -1.88 -17.86
N ASN A 187 -4.90 -3.06 -18.47
CA ASN A 187 -4.62 -4.29 -17.73
C ASN A 187 -3.12 -4.42 -17.41
N LEU A 188 -2.71 -3.89 -16.27
CA LEU A 188 -1.37 -4.04 -15.71
C LEU A 188 -1.25 -5.19 -14.70
N GLY A 189 -2.07 -6.22 -14.82
CA GLY A 189 -2.15 -7.45 -14.01
C GLY A 189 -1.42 -7.44 -12.67
N VAL A 190 -0.10 -7.54 -12.70
CA VAL A 190 0.76 -7.65 -11.52
C VAL A 190 0.73 -6.37 -10.68
N TYR A 191 0.78 -5.18 -11.30
CA TYR A 191 0.75 -3.90 -10.57
C TYR A 191 -0.60 -3.63 -9.92
N LYS A 192 -1.72 -3.95 -10.59
CA LYS A 192 -3.05 -3.86 -9.98
C LYS A 192 -3.18 -4.81 -8.80
N GLY A 193 -2.67 -6.02 -8.91
CA GLY A 193 -2.65 -6.97 -7.81
C GLY A 193 -1.81 -6.47 -6.61
N ALA A 194 -0.67 -5.82 -6.86
CA ALA A 194 0.14 -5.18 -5.82
C ALA A 194 -0.61 -4.04 -5.14
N LEU A 195 -1.25 -3.19 -5.94
CA LEU A 195 -1.99 -2.02 -5.47
C LEU A 195 -3.17 -2.41 -4.59
N TYR A 196 -3.99 -3.37 -5.02
CA TYR A 196 -5.14 -3.84 -4.25
C TYR A 196 -4.74 -4.57 -2.97
N GLU A 197 -3.64 -5.33 -3.00
CA GLU A 197 -3.12 -5.98 -1.79
C GLU A 197 -2.56 -4.96 -0.80
N ASN A 198 -1.87 -3.92 -1.28
CA ASN A 198 -1.39 -2.81 -0.44
C ASN A 198 -2.57 -2.04 0.18
N PHE A 199 -3.60 -1.74 -0.62
CA PHE A 199 -4.83 -1.12 -0.12
C PHE A 199 -5.49 -1.95 0.97
N ALA A 200 -5.66 -3.27 0.76
CA ALA A 200 -6.26 -4.15 1.75
C ALA A 200 -5.45 -4.16 3.06
N ALA A 201 -4.12 -4.21 2.97
CA ALA A 201 -3.24 -4.13 4.13
C ALA A 201 -3.44 -2.80 4.90
N GLU A 202 -3.46 -1.68 4.18
CA GLU A 202 -3.70 -0.35 4.73
C GLU A 202 -5.08 -0.26 5.42
N ALA A 203 -6.13 -0.76 4.77
CA ALA A 203 -7.50 -0.74 5.31
C ALA A 203 -7.62 -1.54 6.61
N PHE A 204 -7.02 -2.73 6.68
CA PHE A 204 -7.04 -3.55 7.89
C PHE A 204 -6.26 -2.89 9.05
N ILE A 205 -5.09 -2.31 8.77
CA ILE A 205 -4.30 -1.61 9.80
C ILE A 205 -5.05 -0.40 10.35
N LYS A 206 -5.71 0.38 9.50
CA LYS A 206 -6.51 1.54 9.93
C LYS A 206 -7.66 1.14 10.86
N GLN A 207 -8.17 -0.08 10.73
CA GLN A 207 -9.17 -0.65 11.63
C GLN A 207 -8.59 -1.35 12.86
N GLY A 208 -7.26 -1.30 13.05
CA GLY A 208 -6.59 -1.86 14.23
C GLY A 208 -6.28 -3.35 14.15
N TYR A 209 -6.42 -3.98 13.00
CA TYR A 209 -6.09 -5.39 12.83
C TYR A 209 -4.58 -5.61 12.65
N GLY A 210 -4.05 -6.65 13.28
CA GLY A 210 -2.73 -7.17 12.95
C GLY A 210 -2.78 -7.97 11.63
N LEU A 211 -1.77 -7.83 10.80
CA LEU A 211 -1.70 -8.52 9.53
C LEU A 211 -0.90 -9.80 9.62
N TYR A 212 -1.52 -10.89 9.19
CA TYR A 212 -0.89 -12.20 9.13
C TYR A 212 -1.25 -12.90 7.82
N TYR A 213 -0.35 -13.74 7.34
CA TYR A 213 -0.66 -14.68 6.27
C TYR A 213 -0.14 -16.07 6.61
N TYR A 214 -0.79 -17.07 6.07
CA TYR A 214 -0.36 -18.46 6.16
C TYR A 214 -0.04 -18.97 4.75
N SER A 215 1.08 -19.67 4.62
CA SER A 215 1.47 -20.33 3.37
C SER A 215 1.92 -21.73 3.69
N LYS A 216 1.19 -22.75 3.19
CA LYS A 216 1.74 -24.10 3.13
C LYS A 216 2.95 -24.04 2.21
N GLU A 217 4.13 -24.28 2.76
CA GLU A 217 5.29 -24.57 1.92
C GLU A 217 5.03 -25.96 1.28
N ASN A 218 4.87 -25.97 -0.05
CA ASN A 218 4.98 -27.20 -0.83
C ASN A 218 6.46 -27.51 -1.03
#